data_97aa3b4fe90bb5fbe380184d47459c6b
#
_entry.id   97aa3b4fe90bb5fbe380184d47459c6b
#
_cell.length_a   1.000
_cell.length_b   1.000
_cell.length_c   1.000
_cell.angle_alpha   90.00
_cell.angle_beta   90.00
_cell.angle_gamma   90.00
#
_symmetry.space_group_name_H-M   'P 1'
#
loop_
_entity.id
_entity.type
_entity.pdbx_description
1 polymer ?
#
loop_
_entity_poly.entity_id
_entity_poly.type
_entity_poly.pdbx_seq_one_letter_code
_entity_poly.pdbx_strand_id
1 'polypeptide(L)'
;MTPSLTPEHLPALHNEEDRQMPRTIFDDAYYQRFYNEDPVHTAQKVAQLATAVDSLCAWWDIPVQSVLDIGAGPGMWRDWYHAHRQHVKVQSIDISEHACKTFGHELLDITAWHPKKSVDLVICHSVLQYLSNAGVSSAIKNISLSCHGVLYIEVPTTSDLEHVVDRKATDLEIHHRTGSWYRKLLSANFQQIGAGLWLSRRARVPLYELEHASK
;
A
#
# COMPACT_ATOMS: atom_id res chain seq x y z
N MET A 1 -1.89 56.69 -29.38
CA MET A 1 -1.36 56.17 -28.09
C MET A 1 -2.33 55.16 -27.58
N THR A 2 -2.05 53.89 -27.81
CA THR A 2 -2.82 52.75 -27.35
C THR A 2 -2.20 52.28 -26.04
N PRO A 3 -2.95 52.01 -24.96
CA PRO A 3 -2.39 51.50 -23.72
C PRO A 3 -2.09 50.01 -23.86
N SER A 4 -0.87 49.65 -23.48
CA SER A 4 -0.36 48.30 -23.32
C SER A 4 -1.07 47.61 -22.16
N LEU A 5 -1.76 46.52 -22.42
CA LEU A 5 -2.29 45.58 -21.40
C LEU A 5 -1.14 44.68 -20.93
N THR A 6 -0.80 44.79 -19.66
CA THR A 6 0.07 43.84 -18.97
C THR A 6 -0.67 42.50 -18.77
N PRO A 7 -0.02 41.36 -18.91
CA PRO A 7 -0.66 40.07 -18.63
C PRO A 7 -0.87 39.93 -17.11
N GLU A 8 -2.15 39.87 -16.71
CA GLU A 8 -2.55 39.51 -15.35
C GLU A 8 -2.04 38.10 -15.02
N HIS A 9 -1.46 37.95 -13.85
CA HIS A 9 -1.07 36.72 -13.25
C HIS A 9 -2.32 35.83 -13.05
N LEU A 10 -2.49 34.83 -13.91
CA LEU A 10 -3.38 33.69 -13.63
C LEU A 10 -2.81 32.95 -12.40
N PRO A 11 -3.61 32.72 -11.34
CA PRO A 11 -3.18 31.88 -10.25
C PRO A 11 -2.89 30.48 -10.80
N ALA A 12 -1.73 29.93 -10.46
CA ALA A 12 -1.37 28.57 -10.78
C ALA A 12 -2.50 27.64 -10.30
N LEU A 13 -3.13 26.93 -11.24
CA LEU A 13 -4.02 25.83 -10.93
C LEU A 13 -3.21 24.80 -10.15
N HIS A 14 -3.32 24.82 -8.83
CA HIS A 14 -2.84 23.71 -8.01
C HIS A 14 -3.63 22.48 -8.46
N ASN A 15 -2.95 21.56 -9.15
CA ASN A 15 -3.50 20.28 -9.53
C ASN A 15 -4.00 19.60 -8.26
N GLU A 16 -5.29 19.26 -8.19
CA GLU A 16 -5.89 18.47 -7.10
C GLU A 16 -5.17 17.13 -6.89
N GLU A 17 -4.51 16.61 -7.93
CA GLU A 17 -3.69 15.40 -7.93
C GLU A 17 -2.44 15.46 -7.01
N ASP A 18 -1.98 16.66 -6.62
CA ASP A 18 -0.80 16.83 -5.74
C ASP A 18 -1.17 17.13 -4.28
N ARG A 19 -2.45 17.09 -3.92
CA ARG A 19 -2.89 17.35 -2.55
C ARG A 19 -2.62 16.13 -1.67
N GLN A 20 -1.73 16.27 -0.68
CA GLN A 20 -1.56 15.29 0.39
C GLN A 20 -2.82 15.26 1.25
N MET A 21 -3.43 14.07 1.44
CA MET A 21 -4.58 13.92 2.34
C MET A 21 -4.15 14.20 3.80
N PRO A 22 -4.94 14.96 4.57
CA PRO A 22 -4.60 15.24 5.95
C PRO A 22 -4.65 13.95 6.80
N ARG A 23 -3.66 13.75 7.67
CA ARG A 23 -3.58 12.57 8.58
C ARG A 23 -4.79 12.42 9.50
N THR A 24 -5.48 13.52 9.75
CA THR A 24 -6.64 13.60 10.65
C THR A 24 -7.91 12.93 10.11
N ILE A 25 -7.96 12.57 8.81
CA ILE A 25 -9.11 11.85 8.25
C ILE A 25 -9.21 10.41 8.78
N PHE A 26 -8.10 9.80 9.20
CA PHE A 26 -8.07 8.42 9.71
C PHE A 26 -8.32 8.40 11.22
N ASP A 27 -9.48 8.87 11.63
CA ASP A 27 -9.94 8.93 13.02
C ASP A 27 -10.87 7.75 13.39
N ASP A 28 -11.46 7.79 14.59
CA ASP A 28 -12.41 6.78 15.06
C ASP A 28 -13.61 6.61 14.12
N ALA A 29 -14.16 7.70 13.60
CA ALA A 29 -15.32 7.66 12.70
C ALA A 29 -14.97 6.95 11.37
N TYR A 30 -13.77 7.17 10.83
CA TYR A 30 -13.25 6.46 9.67
C TYR A 30 -13.19 4.95 9.91
N TYR A 31 -12.60 4.52 11.05
CA TYR A 31 -12.48 3.09 11.38
C TYR A 31 -13.82 2.43 11.65
N GLN A 32 -14.76 3.12 12.32
CA GLN A 32 -16.12 2.62 12.50
C GLN A 32 -16.81 2.36 11.16
N ARG A 33 -16.78 3.33 10.26
CA ARG A 33 -17.43 3.23 8.97
C ARG A 33 -16.86 2.13 8.08
N PHE A 34 -15.53 2.08 7.91
CA PHE A 34 -14.91 1.24 6.88
C PHE A 34 -14.44 -0.14 7.38
N TYR A 35 -14.38 -0.35 8.70
CA TYR A 35 -13.91 -1.61 9.27
C TYR A 35 -14.92 -2.32 10.18
N ASN A 36 -15.95 -1.63 10.71
CA ASN A 36 -16.91 -2.21 11.62
C ASN A 36 -18.31 -2.33 11.02
N GLU A 37 -18.85 -1.28 10.37
CA GLU A 37 -20.24 -1.27 9.90
C GLU A 37 -20.43 -2.06 8.60
N ASP A 38 -19.62 -1.78 7.57
CA ASP A 38 -19.70 -2.46 6.26
C ASP A 38 -18.28 -2.63 5.66
N PRO A 39 -17.46 -3.53 6.23
CA PRO A 39 -16.08 -3.65 5.83
C PRO A 39 -15.92 -4.31 4.45
N VAL A 40 -15.18 -3.66 3.56
CA VAL A 40 -14.72 -4.27 2.30
C VAL A 40 -13.89 -5.52 2.59
N HIS A 41 -13.00 -5.43 3.57
CA HIS A 41 -12.12 -6.50 4.00
C HIS A 41 -12.41 -6.93 5.43
N THR A 42 -13.12 -8.05 5.59
CA THR A 42 -13.31 -8.65 6.91
C THR A 42 -12.01 -9.29 7.41
N ALA A 43 -11.84 -9.41 8.73
CA ALA A 43 -10.69 -10.10 9.32
C ALA A 43 -10.52 -11.53 8.77
N GLN A 44 -11.63 -12.23 8.49
CA GLN A 44 -11.61 -13.57 7.89
C GLN A 44 -11.05 -13.56 6.45
N LYS A 45 -11.45 -12.60 5.61
CA LYS A 45 -10.93 -12.48 4.24
C LYS A 45 -9.43 -12.14 4.26
N VAL A 46 -9.02 -11.22 5.13
CA VAL A 46 -7.59 -10.87 5.29
C VAL A 46 -6.79 -12.06 5.79
N ALA A 47 -7.32 -12.87 6.72
CA ALA A 47 -6.67 -14.09 7.19
C ALA A 47 -6.47 -15.13 6.06
N GLN A 48 -7.46 -15.30 5.19
CA GLN A 48 -7.33 -16.17 4.00
C GLN A 48 -6.28 -15.65 3.03
N LEU A 49 -6.25 -14.34 2.79
CA LEU A 49 -5.26 -13.69 1.94
C LEU A 49 -3.85 -13.82 2.53
N ALA A 50 -3.68 -13.58 3.82
CA ALA A 50 -2.41 -13.72 4.52
C ALA A 50 -1.88 -15.17 4.42
N THR A 51 -2.78 -16.17 4.58
CA THR A 51 -2.46 -17.58 4.38
C THR A 51 -1.96 -17.85 2.96
N ALA A 52 -2.63 -17.32 1.95
CA ALA A 52 -2.25 -17.51 0.55
C ALA A 52 -0.88 -16.86 0.24
N VAL A 53 -0.66 -15.63 0.71
CA VAL A 53 0.60 -14.91 0.51
C VAL A 53 1.76 -15.63 1.21
N ASP A 54 1.59 -16.04 2.46
CA ASP A 54 2.60 -16.78 3.22
C ASP A 54 2.94 -18.13 2.55
N SER A 55 1.91 -18.85 2.05
CA SER A 55 2.09 -20.12 1.33
C SER A 55 2.81 -19.94 0.01
N LEU A 56 2.56 -18.85 -0.74
CA LEU A 56 3.27 -18.55 -1.98
C LEU A 56 4.73 -18.16 -1.71
N CYS A 57 5.01 -17.42 -0.63
CA CYS A 57 6.38 -17.15 -0.21
C CYS A 57 7.13 -18.48 0.07
N ALA A 58 6.49 -19.40 0.78
CA ALA A 58 7.05 -20.73 1.05
C ALA A 58 7.25 -21.55 -0.23
N TRP A 59 6.32 -21.48 -1.18
CA TRP A 59 6.44 -22.13 -2.50
C TRP A 59 7.66 -21.66 -3.30
N TRP A 60 8.04 -20.39 -3.17
CA TRP A 60 9.23 -19.81 -3.82
C TRP A 60 10.50 -19.92 -2.97
N ASP A 61 10.51 -20.75 -1.93
CA ASP A 61 11.63 -20.88 -1.02
C ASP A 61 12.08 -19.55 -0.37
N ILE A 62 11.12 -18.63 -0.16
CA ILE A 62 11.33 -17.40 0.58
C ILE A 62 10.82 -17.59 2.01
N PRO A 63 11.71 -17.93 2.98
CA PRO A 63 11.29 -18.11 4.36
C PRO A 63 10.93 -16.74 4.95
N VAL A 64 9.64 -16.50 5.23
CA VAL A 64 9.19 -15.27 5.89
C VAL A 64 9.56 -15.34 7.38
N GLN A 65 10.57 -14.56 7.77
CA GLN A 65 11.01 -14.39 9.16
C GLN A 65 10.78 -12.97 9.65
N SER A 66 10.56 -12.03 8.72
CA SER A 66 10.34 -10.63 9.01
C SER A 66 9.30 -10.02 8.06
N VAL A 67 8.36 -9.27 8.64
CA VAL A 67 7.26 -8.61 7.94
C VAL A 67 7.25 -7.13 8.30
N LEU A 68 7.02 -6.28 7.31
CA LEU A 68 6.65 -4.88 7.49
C LEU A 68 5.22 -4.68 6.98
N ASP A 69 4.31 -4.31 7.88
CA ASP A 69 2.91 -4.01 7.61
C ASP A 69 2.72 -2.49 7.59
N ILE A 70 2.49 -1.92 6.40
CA ILE A 70 2.43 -0.48 6.15
C ILE A 70 0.97 -0.04 6.07
N GLY A 71 0.60 0.98 6.85
CA GLY A 71 -0.79 1.42 6.99
C GLY A 71 -1.64 0.29 7.58
N ALA A 72 -1.14 -0.26 8.70
CA ALA A 72 -1.65 -1.50 9.28
C ALA A 72 -3.11 -1.44 9.74
N GLY A 73 -3.69 -0.23 9.87
CA GLY A 73 -5.11 -0.04 10.19
C GLY A 73 -5.53 -0.75 11.48
N PRO A 74 -6.52 -1.68 11.41
CA PRO A 74 -6.89 -2.48 12.58
C PRO A 74 -5.87 -3.57 12.95
N GLY A 75 -4.79 -3.75 12.21
CA GLY A 75 -3.73 -4.71 12.51
C GLY A 75 -4.00 -6.15 12.04
N MET A 76 -4.90 -6.36 11.08
CA MET A 76 -5.35 -7.70 10.66
C MET A 76 -4.22 -8.60 10.15
N TRP A 77 -3.27 -8.06 9.39
CA TRP A 77 -2.11 -8.82 8.91
C TRP A 77 -1.15 -9.16 10.05
N ARG A 78 -0.77 -8.17 10.87
CA ARG A 78 0.06 -8.38 12.06
C ARG A 78 -0.53 -9.46 12.97
N ASP A 79 -1.82 -9.38 13.26
CA ASP A 79 -2.51 -10.30 14.18
C ASP A 79 -2.56 -11.71 13.62
N TRP A 80 -2.74 -11.87 12.30
CA TRP A 80 -2.63 -13.16 11.65
C TRP A 80 -1.25 -13.78 11.82
N TYR A 81 -0.16 -13.02 11.59
CA TYR A 81 1.20 -13.51 11.77
C TYR A 81 1.47 -13.87 13.23
N HIS A 82 1.05 -13.06 14.19
CA HIS A 82 1.20 -13.37 15.61
C HIS A 82 0.49 -14.66 16.01
N ALA A 83 -0.69 -14.93 15.45
CA ALA A 83 -1.46 -16.14 15.74
C ALA A 83 -0.90 -17.41 15.07
N HIS A 84 -0.38 -17.31 13.84
CA HIS A 84 -0.06 -18.47 13.02
C HIS A 84 1.43 -18.67 12.75
N ARG A 85 2.27 -17.65 12.96
CA ARG A 85 3.71 -17.65 12.68
C ARG A 85 4.48 -16.91 13.78
N GLN A 86 4.40 -17.41 15.00
CA GLN A 86 4.94 -16.74 16.20
C GLN A 86 6.45 -16.45 16.16
N HIS A 87 7.21 -17.17 15.29
CA HIS A 87 8.63 -16.92 15.09
C HIS A 87 8.92 -15.73 14.16
N VAL A 88 7.91 -15.22 13.43
CA VAL A 88 8.06 -14.11 12.49
C VAL A 88 8.05 -12.79 13.26
N LYS A 89 9.02 -11.94 12.95
CA LYS A 89 9.08 -10.58 13.49
C LYS A 89 8.23 -9.66 12.64
N VAL A 90 7.16 -9.14 13.19
CA VAL A 90 6.27 -8.19 12.51
C VAL A 90 6.49 -6.79 13.05
N GLN A 91 6.83 -5.85 12.18
CA GLN A 91 6.77 -4.43 12.44
C GLN A 91 5.55 -3.88 11.70
N SER A 92 4.64 -3.23 12.43
CA SER A 92 3.46 -2.58 11.87
C SER A 92 3.54 -1.09 12.09
N ILE A 93 3.32 -0.32 11.02
CA ILE A 93 3.38 1.13 11.02
C ILE A 93 2.08 1.72 10.48
N ASP A 94 1.70 2.87 10.99
CA ASP A 94 0.58 3.64 10.47
C ASP A 94 0.87 5.15 10.58
N ILE A 95 0.19 5.95 9.78
CA ILE A 95 0.24 7.41 9.84
C ILE A 95 -0.85 7.99 10.75
N SER A 96 -1.90 7.20 11.05
CA SER A 96 -2.99 7.54 11.92
C SER A 96 -2.58 7.46 13.38
N GLU A 97 -2.65 8.58 14.09
CA GLU A 97 -2.47 8.56 15.55
C GLU A 97 -3.53 7.70 16.26
N HIS A 98 -4.77 7.71 15.75
CA HIS A 98 -5.85 6.88 16.27
C HIS A 98 -5.50 5.39 16.15
N ALA A 99 -5.11 4.91 14.96
CA ALA A 99 -4.73 3.52 14.75
C ALA A 99 -3.53 3.13 15.62
N CYS A 100 -2.50 3.98 15.70
CA CYS A 100 -1.33 3.70 16.51
C CYS A 100 -1.68 3.55 17.99
N LYS A 101 -2.52 4.44 18.54
CA LYS A 101 -2.97 4.39 19.94
C LYS A 101 -3.89 3.22 20.24
N THR A 102 -4.83 2.92 19.31
CA THR A 102 -5.87 1.91 19.52
C THR A 102 -5.35 0.50 19.27
N PHE A 103 -4.54 0.31 18.23
CA PHE A 103 -4.11 -1.02 17.80
C PHE A 103 -2.61 -1.28 18.03
N GLY A 104 -1.84 -0.29 18.52
CA GLY A 104 -0.46 -0.48 18.95
C GLY A 104 0.56 -0.52 17.81
N HIS A 105 0.42 0.34 16.79
CA HIS A 105 1.39 0.49 15.71
C HIS A 105 2.42 1.58 16.01
N GLU A 106 3.55 1.54 15.31
CA GLU A 106 4.51 2.64 15.32
C GLU A 106 3.99 3.77 14.42
N LEU A 107 4.01 5.02 14.93
CA LEU A 107 3.59 6.20 14.17
C LEU A 107 4.71 6.61 13.21
N LEU A 108 4.69 6.07 11.98
CA LEU A 108 5.72 6.29 10.97
C LEU A 108 5.09 6.51 9.58
N ASP A 109 5.72 7.39 8.81
CA ASP A 109 5.31 7.76 7.46
C ASP A 109 6.20 7.09 6.41
N ILE A 110 5.65 6.15 5.65
CA ILE A 110 6.38 5.44 4.59
C ILE A 110 6.91 6.38 3.50
N THR A 111 6.36 7.56 3.34
CA THR A 111 6.89 8.55 2.37
C THR A 111 8.24 9.14 2.80
N ALA A 112 8.54 9.12 4.09
CA ALA A 112 9.73 9.72 4.69
C ALA A 112 10.63 8.72 5.43
N TRP A 113 10.19 7.47 5.62
CA TRP A 113 10.87 6.48 6.45
C TRP A 113 10.96 5.11 5.77
N HIS A 114 11.99 4.35 6.11
CA HIS A 114 12.14 2.92 5.86
C HIS A 114 12.99 2.27 6.97
N PRO A 115 12.85 0.97 7.25
CA PRO A 115 13.66 0.29 8.25
C PRO A 115 15.13 0.23 7.84
N LYS A 116 16.04 0.19 8.83
CA LYS A 116 17.50 0.07 8.57
C LYS A 116 17.86 -1.25 7.88
N LYS A 117 17.10 -2.30 8.13
CA LYS A 117 17.27 -3.62 7.49
C LYS A 117 16.01 -3.95 6.71
N SER A 118 16.16 -4.43 5.48
CA SER A 118 15.05 -4.91 4.68
C SER A 118 14.46 -6.20 5.25
N VAL A 119 13.19 -6.44 4.96
CA VAL A 119 12.40 -7.58 5.43
C VAL A 119 12.07 -8.54 4.28
N ASP A 120 11.64 -9.75 4.63
CA ASP A 120 11.28 -10.79 3.67
C ASP A 120 9.94 -10.50 2.97
N LEU A 121 8.97 -9.95 3.72
CA LEU A 121 7.66 -9.59 3.20
C LEU A 121 7.28 -8.16 3.62
N VAL A 122 6.89 -7.36 2.64
CA VAL A 122 6.26 -6.05 2.86
C VAL A 122 4.81 -6.12 2.44
N ILE A 123 3.93 -5.60 3.26
CA ILE A 123 2.50 -5.47 3.02
C ILE A 123 2.17 -4.00 2.91
N CYS A 124 1.49 -3.62 1.82
CA CYS A 124 0.98 -2.27 1.59
C CYS A 124 -0.45 -2.41 1.04
N HIS A 125 -1.40 -2.57 1.95
CA HIS A 125 -2.77 -2.91 1.64
C HIS A 125 -3.66 -1.66 1.79
N SER A 126 -4.18 -1.14 0.67
CA SER A 126 -5.06 0.02 0.63
C SER A 126 -4.47 1.30 1.26
N VAL A 127 -3.22 1.65 0.89
CA VAL A 127 -2.50 2.81 1.41
C VAL A 127 -2.20 3.87 0.35
N LEU A 128 -1.69 3.45 -0.81
CA LEU A 128 -1.12 4.39 -1.79
C LEU A 128 -2.15 5.31 -2.45
N GLN A 129 -3.42 4.97 -2.41
CA GLN A 129 -4.50 5.80 -2.96
C GLN A 129 -4.67 7.12 -2.21
N TYR A 130 -4.22 7.22 -0.96
CA TYR A 130 -4.32 8.43 -0.15
C TYR A 130 -3.13 9.39 -0.32
N LEU A 131 -2.07 8.94 -0.98
CA LEU A 131 -0.85 9.72 -1.15
C LEU A 131 -0.90 10.55 -2.44
N SER A 132 -0.31 11.75 -2.43
CA SER A 132 -0.05 12.52 -3.64
C SER A 132 0.87 11.78 -4.62
N ASN A 133 1.00 12.20 -5.86
CA ASN A 133 1.89 11.57 -6.84
C ASN A 133 3.36 11.53 -6.38
N ALA A 134 3.84 12.61 -5.77
CA ALA A 134 5.16 12.67 -5.16
C ALA A 134 5.26 11.74 -3.95
N GLY A 135 4.21 11.68 -3.11
CA GLY A 135 4.11 10.77 -1.96
C GLY A 135 4.19 9.31 -2.38
N VAL A 136 3.44 8.89 -3.42
CA VAL A 136 3.52 7.51 -3.94
C VAL A 136 4.92 7.18 -4.45
N SER A 137 5.55 8.10 -5.18
CA SER A 137 6.92 7.88 -5.68
C SER A 137 7.92 7.68 -4.53
N SER A 138 7.81 8.49 -3.48
CA SER A 138 8.63 8.38 -2.27
C SER A 138 8.33 7.09 -1.49
N ALA A 139 7.05 6.74 -1.33
CA ALA A 139 6.63 5.51 -0.66
C ALA A 139 7.15 4.27 -1.39
N ILE A 140 7.00 4.18 -2.73
CA ILE A 140 7.50 3.04 -3.52
C ILE A 140 9.03 2.93 -3.42
N LYS A 141 9.75 4.05 -3.41
CA LYS A 141 11.20 4.05 -3.18
C LYS A 141 11.54 3.47 -1.81
N ASN A 142 10.87 3.91 -0.74
CA ASN A 142 11.11 3.42 0.61
C ASN A 142 10.67 1.95 0.78
N ILE A 143 9.54 1.54 0.17
CA ILE A 143 9.10 0.14 0.08
C ILE A 143 10.18 -0.71 -0.60
N SER A 144 10.79 -0.23 -1.69
CA SER A 144 11.84 -0.97 -2.38
C SER A 144 13.10 -1.14 -1.53
N LEU A 145 13.44 -0.18 -0.68
CA LEU A 145 14.53 -0.28 0.29
C LEU A 145 14.19 -1.25 1.43
N SER A 146 12.91 -1.31 1.80
CA SER A 146 12.39 -2.14 2.88
C SER A 146 12.27 -3.63 2.50
N CYS A 147 12.05 -3.96 1.22
CA CYS A 147 11.70 -5.30 0.77
C CYS A 147 12.86 -5.97 0.02
N HIS A 148 13.32 -7.13 0.47
CA HIS A 148 14.23 -7.96 -0.31
C HIS A 148 13.61 -9.26 -0.84
N GLY A 149 12.43 -9.64 -0.37
CA GLY A 149 11.66 -10.80 -0.79
C GLY A 149 10.40 -10.40 -1.58
N VAL A 150 9.25 -10.53 -0.97
CA VAL A 150 7.93 -10.30 -1.60
C VAL A 150 7.31 -9.00 -1.11
N LEU A 151 6.67 -8.27 -2.01
CA LEU A 151 5.75 -7.18 -1.72
C LEU A 151 4.33 -7.64 -2.07
N TYR A 152 3.41 -7.60 -1.11
CA TYR A 152 1.99 -7.59 -1.37
C TYR A 152 1.50 -6.14 -1.41
N ILE A 153 0.83 -5.75 -2.47
CA ILE A 153 0.27 -4.42 -2.63
C ILE A 153 -1.14 -4.51 -3.20
N GLU A 154 -2.08 -3.84 -2.57
CA GLU A 154 -3.41 -3.58 -3.08
C GLU A 154 -3.67 -2.09 -3.08
N VAL A 155 -4.18 -1.58 -4.18
CA VAL A 155 -4.59 -0.19 -4.35
C VAL A 155 -5.68 -0.14 -5.41
N PRO A 156 -6.85 0.45 -5.13
CA PRO A 156 -7.90 0.58 -6.14
C PRO A 156 -7.44 1.53 -7.26
N THR A 157 -7.56 1.06 -8.49
CA THR A 157 -7.26 1.83 -9.70
C THR A 157 -8.55 2.44 -10.26
N THR A 158 -8.41 3.34 -11.23
CA THR A 158 -9.56 3.92 -11.95
C THR A 158 -10.49 2.83 -12.49
N SER A 159 -9.92 1.77 -13.08
CA SER A 159 -10.70 0.65 -13.60
C SER A 159 -11.42 -0.14 -12.50
N ASP A 160 -10.79 -0.31 -11.33
CA ASP A 160 -11.42 -1.00 -10.21
C ASP A 160 -12.60 -0.20 -9.65
N LEU A 161 -12.45 1.13 -9.56
CA LEU A 161 -13.52 2.04 -9.13
C LEU A 161 -14.72 2.05 -10.09
N GLU A 162 -14.50 1.75 -11.35
CA GLU A 162 -15.55 1.70 -12.36
C GLU A 162 -16.26 0.34 -12.40
N HIS A 163 -15.53 -0.78 -12.17
CA HIS A 163 -16.04 -2.11 -12.53
C HIS A 163 -16.04 -3.14 -11.39
N VAL A 164 -15.30 -2.91 -10.30
CA VAL A 164 -15.02 -3.96 -9.30
C VAL A 164 -15.49 -3.59 -7.90
N VAL A 165 -15.22 -2.35 -7.44
CA VAL A 165 -15.43 -1.99 -6.05
C VAL A 165 -16.90 -1.78 -5.71
N ASP A 166 -17.30 -2.19 -4.51
CA ASP A 166 -18.56 -1.72 -3.92
C ASP A 166 -18.41 -0.26 -3.47
N ARG A 167 -19.06 0.63 -4.21
CA ARG A 167 -18.97 2.08 -3.97
C ARG A 167 -19.59 2.54 -2.64
N LYS A 168 -20.41 1.70 -1.98
CA LYS A 168 -20.99 2.02 -0.66
C LYS A 168 -20.02 1.72 0.46
N ALA A 169 -19.30 0.60 0.34
CA ALA A 169 -18.35 0.13 1.35
C ALA A 169 -16.94 0.72 1.15
N THR A 170 -16.63 1.26 -0.05
CA THR A 170 -15.29 1.77 -0.40
C THR A 170 -15.19 3.26 -0.14
N ASP A 171 -14.09 3.70 0.47
CA ASP A 171 -13.75 5.11 0.52
C ASP A 171 -13.41 5.63 -0.88
N LEU A 172 -14.18 6.62 -1.34
CA LEU A 172 -14.02 7.22 -2.67
C LEU A 172 -13.27 8.55 -2.64
N GLU A 173 -12.94 9.07 -1.45
CA GLU A 173 -12.10 10.26 -1.28
C GLU A 173 -10.61 9.89 -1.41
N ILE A 174 -10.23 9.45 -2.61
CA ILE A 174 -8.91 8.94 -2.93
C ILE A 174 -8.42 9.50 -4.27
N HIS A 175 -7.13 9.41 -4.52
CA HIS A 175 -6.56 9.75 -5.82
C HIS A 175 -6.84 8.65 -6.85
N HIS A 176 -7.39 9.04 -7.99
CA HIS A 176 -7.70 8.14 -9.10
C HIS A 176 -6.50 7.97 -10.03
N ARG A 177 -5.93 6.77 -10.09
CA ARG A 177 -4.78 6.44 -10.94
C ARG A 177 -4.98 5.13 -11.66
N THR A 178 -4.37 5.02 -12.84
CA THR A 178 -4.43 3.77 -13.62
C THR A 178 -3.48 2.72 -13.07
N GLY A 179 -3.80 1.44 -13.26
CA GLY A 179 -2.90 0.35 -12.91
C GLY A 179 -1.55 0.42 -13.65
N SER A 180 -1.54 0.95 -14.89
CA SER A 180 -0.30 1.15 -15.66
C SER A 180 0.62 2.17 -15.01
N TRP A 181 0.07 3.22 -14.37
CA TRP A 181 0.85 4.22 -13.67
C TRP A 181 1.58 3.62 -12.47
N TYR A 182 0.88 2.81 -11.63
CA TYR A 182 1.51 2.10 -10.51
C TYR A 182 2.53 1.07 -10.99
N ARG A 183 2.20 0.28 -12.03
CA ARG A 183 3.12 -0.71 -12.61
C ARG A 183 4.42 -0.07 -13.10
N LYS A 184 4.36 1.10 -13.73
CA LYS A 184 5.56 1.82 -14.17
C LYS A 184 6.51 2.14 -13.02
N LEU A 185 5.99 2.56 -11.86
CA LEU A 185 6.81 2.87 -10.68
C LEU A 185 7.37 1.61 -10.02
N LEU A 186 6.54 0.59 -9.86
CA LEU A 186 6.91 -0.66 -9.19
C LEU A 186 7.93 -1.46 -10.00
N SER A 187 7.80 -1.49 -11.32
CA SER A 187 8.65 -2.32 -12.21
C SER A 187 10.12 -1.96 -12.20
N ALA A 188 10.49 -0.77 -11.69
CA ALA A 188 11.90 -0.40 -11.51
C ALA A 188 12.63 -1.33 -10.53
N ASN A 189 11.96 -1.78 -9.47
CA ASN A 189 12.56 -2.56 -8.39
C ASN A 189 11.92 -3.93 -8.16
N PHE A 190 10.76 -4.18 -8.75
CA PHE A 190 9.98 -5.40 -8.56
C PHE A 190 9.61 -6.04 -9.89
N GLN A 191 9.35 -7.33 -9.86
CA GLN A 191 8.73 -8.08 -10.95
C GLN A 191 7.29 -8.43 -10.56
N GLN A 192 6.31 -8.09 -11.41
CA GLN A 192 4.92 -8.42 -11.15
C GLN A 192 4.69 -9.92 -11.32
N ILE A 193 4.06 -10.52 -10.30
CA ILE A 193 3.61 -11.91 -10.34
C ILE A 193 2.13 -11.95 -10.72
N GLY A 194 1.28 -11.35 -9.91
CA GLY A 194 -0.17 -11.30 -10.04
C GLY A 194 -0.83 -11.29 -8.66
N ALA A 195 -2.15 -11.13 -8.60
CA ALA A 195 -2.93 -11.13 -7.36
C ALA A 195 -2.36 -10.16 -6.28
N GLY A 196 -1.85 -8.99 -6.69
CA GLY A 196 -1.23 -8.03 -5.77
C GLY A 196 0.22 -8.36 -5.39
N LEU A 197 0.79 -9.47 -5.86
CA LEU A 197 2.14 -9.92 -5.50
C LEU A 197 3.19 -9.41 -6.47
N TRP A 198 4.30 -8.96 -5.89
CA TRP A 198 5.49 -8.48 -6.59
C TRP A 198 6.74 -9.06 -5.94
N LEU A 199 7.63 -9.60 -6.74
CA LEU A 199 8.92 -10.13 -6.29
C LEU A 199 9.98 -9.04 -6.40
N SER A 200 10.71 -8.80 -5.31
CA SER A 200 11.87 -7.92 -5.35
C SER A 200 12.91 -8.46 -6.33
N ARG A 201 13.46 -7.60 -7.20
CA ARG A 201 14.55 -8.01 -8.11
C ARG A 201 15.81 -8.46 -7.36
N ARG A 202 15.88 -8.22 -6.05
CA ARG A 202 16.95 -8.71 -5.16
C ARG A 202 16.75 -10.14 -4.68
N ALA A 203 15.52 -10.68 -4.74
CA ALA A 203 15.19 -12.00 -4.21
C ALA A 203 15.87 -13.17 -4.96
N ARG A 204 16.20 -12.96 -6.27
CA ARG A 204 16.86 -13.97 -7.12
C ARG A 204 16.13 -15.33 -7.18
N VAL A 205 14.80 -15.30 -7.05
CA VAL A 205 13.96 -16.49 -7.18
C VAL A 205 13.75 -16.78 -8.66
N PRO A 206 14.02 -17.99 -9.14
CA PRO A 206 13.67 -18.38 -10.50
C PRO A 206 12.18 -18.64 -10.58
N LEU A 207 11.46 -17.77 -11.30
CA LEU A 207 10.04 -17.97 -11.61
C LEU A 207 9.88 -18.68 -12.96
N TYR A 208 8.93 -19.59 -13.04
CA TYR A 208 8.50 -20.13 -14.32
C TYR A 208 7.82 -19.03 -15.16
N GLU A 209 7.81 -19.20 -16.47
CA GLU A 209 7.28 -18.19 -17.42
C GLU A 209 5.83 -17.77 -17.08
N LEU A 210 4.98 -18.70 -16.66
CA LEU A 210 3.58 -18.45 -16.33
C LEU A 210 3.34 -17.96 -14.87
N GLU A 211 4.38 -17.92 -14.04
CA GLU A 211 4.28 -17.39 -12.68
C GLU A 211 4.38 -15.86 -12.58
N HIS A 212 4.76 -15.21 -13.67
CA HIS A 212 4.88 -13.76 -13.69
C HIS A 212 4.16 -13.15 -14.90
N ALA A 213 3.74 -11.88 -14.75
CA ALA A 213 3.16 -11.14 -15.86
C ALA A 213 4.17 -10.99 -16.99
N SER A 214 3.72 -11.23 -18.22
CA SER A 214 4.50 -10.93 -19.44
C SER A 214 4.82 -9.43 -19.50
N LYS A 215 5.98 -9.12 -20.09
CA LYS A 215 6.45 -7.73 -20.26
C LYS A 215 5.61 -6.97 -21.26
#